data_5443bd1151d3c95edcc440d27756b1ed
#
_entry.id   5443bd1151d3c95edcc440d27756b1ed
#
_cell.length_a   1.000
_cell.length_b   1.000
_cell.length_c   1.000
_cell.angle_alpha   90.00
_cell.angle_beta   90.00
_cell.angle_gamma   90.00
#
_symmetry.space_group_name_H-M   'P 1'
#
loop_
_entity.id
_entity.type
_entity.pdbx_description
1 polymer ?
#
loop_
_entity_poly.entity_id
_entity_poly.type
_entity_poly.pdbx_seq_one_letter_code
_entity_poly.pdbx_strand_id
1 'polypeptide(L)'
;MSAPLTVTVNGEPRRTTAATVADLVRELELDPAKVAVERNGTIAPRSTLDAVHLAEGDVLEIVHFVGGGNHDGADDGWTVAGRRFRSRLIVGTGKYKDFAQNAAAVEASGAEIVTVAVRRVNVSDPNAPMLTDFIDPKKVTYLPNTAGCFTADEAIRTLRLAREAGGWDLVKLEVLGEARTLYPDMRQTLAATEVLAKEGFLPMVYCVDDPIAAKQLENAGAVAVMPLGAPIGSGLGIQNRVTIRLIVEGASVPVLVDAGVGTASDAAVAMELGCTGVLMNTAIAEAKDPVRMARAMRLAVESGREAYRAGRMATRRYADPSSPLAGLI
;
A
#
# COMPACT_ATOMS: atom_id res chain seq x y z
N MET A 1 -11.35 -23.89 51.26
CA MET A 1 -12.07 -23.45 50.09
C MET A 1 -13.07 -22.43 50.58
N SER A 2 -13.02 -21.20 50.08
CA SER A 2 -13.96 -20.14 50.45
C SER A 2 -15.38 -20.50 49.96
N ALA A 3 -16.42 -20.13 50.74
CA ALA A 3 -17.79 -20.31 50.31
C ALA A 3 -18.02 -19.52 49.01
N PRO A 4 -18.81 -20.01 48.07
CA PRO A 4 -19.09 -19.30 46.83
C PRO A 4 -19.85 -17.99 47.16
N LEU A 5 -19.41 -16.89 46.56
CA LEU A 5 -20.02 -15.56 46.64
C LEU A 5 -20.81 -15.26 45.37
N THR A 6 -21.83 -14.42 45.48
CA THR A 6 -22.51 -13.86 44.33
C THR A 6 -22.11 -12.39 44.17
N VAL A 7 -21.50 -12.03 43.06
CA VAL A 7 -21.11 -10.66 42.71
C VAL A 7 -21.74 -10.27 41.40
N THR A 8 -21.85 -8.96 41.13
CA THR A 8 -22.28 -8.46 39.81
C THR A 8 -21.06 -7.97 39.08
N VAL A 9 -20.80 -8.47 37.85
CA VAL A 9 -19.68 -8.06 37.02
C VAL A 9 -20.22 -7.49 35.71
N ASN A 10 -19.93 -6.23 35.42
CA ASN A 10 -20.41 -5.52 34.23
C ASN A 10 -21.93 -5.65 34.04
N GLY A 11 -22.68 -5.56 35.12
CA GLY A 11 -24.13 -5.65 35.14
C GLY A 11 -24.71 -7.08 35.16
N GLU A 12 -23.87 -8.14 35.10
CA GLU A 12 -24.33 -9.54 35.13
C GLU A 12 -24.03 -10.21 36.48
N PRO A 13 -25.02 -10.90 37.13
CA PRO A 13 -24.78 -11.64 38.35
C PRO A 13 -23.93 -12.89 38.08
N ARG A 14 -22.88 -13.08 38.90
CA ARG A 14 -21.92 -14.17 38.78
C ARG A 14 -21.62 -14.82 40.13
N ARG A 15 -21.61 -16.16 40.18
CA ARG A 15 -21.10 -16.91 41.35
C ARG A 15 -19.61 -17.15 41.19
N THR A 16 -18.84 -16.87 42.20
CA THR A 16 -17.39 -17.02 42.21
C THR A 16 -16.91 -17.61 43.53
N THR A 17 -15.76 -18.28 43.50
CA THR A 17 -15.00 -18.70 44.67
C THR A 17 -13.74 -17.85 44.87
N ALA A 18 -13.52 -16.84 44.04
CA ALA A 18 -12.42 -15.92 44.09
C ALA A 18 -12.40 -15.19 45.45
N ALA A 19 -11.25 -15.12 46.10
CA ALA A 19 -11.09 -14.45 47.37
C ALA A 19 -10.84 -12.94 47.20
N THR A 20 -10.18 -12.55 46.13
CA THR A 20 -9.79 -11.18 45.84
C THR A 20 -10.29 -10.72 44.48
N VAL A 21 -10.25 -9.42 44.22
CA VAL A 21 -10.55 -8.84 42.92
C VAL A 21 -9.58 -9.37 41.83
N ALA A 22 -8.32 -9.51 42.17
CA ALA A 22 -7.33 -10.06 41.24
C ALA A 22 -7.61 -11.53 40.89
N ASP A 23 -8.09 -12.35 41.85
CA ASP A 23 -8.47 -13.74 41.60
C ASP A 23 -9.70 -13.82 40.69
N LEU A 24 -10.68 -12.93 40.87
CA LEU A 24 -11.84 -12.85 40.00
C LEU A 24 -11.44 -12.45 38.57
N VAL A 25 -10.52 -11.49 38.42
CA VAL A 25 -9.98 -11.08 37.11
C VAL A 25 -9.30 -12.25 36.42
N ARG A 26 -8.52 -13.07 37.15
CA ARG A 26 -7.90 -14.29 36.60
C ARG A 26 -8.93 -15.36 36.26
N GLU A 27 -10.00 -15.54 37.07
CA GLU A 27 -11.12 -16.46 36.79
C GLU A 27 -11.85 -16.06 35.51
N LEU A 28 -11.83 -14.75 35.13
CA LEU A 28 -12.36 -14.23 33.89
C LEU A 28 -11.41 -14.36 32.70
N GLU A 29 -10.28 -15.06 32.88
CA GLU A 29 -9.21 -15.22 31.87
C GLU A 29 -8.57 -13.86 31.46
N LEU A 30 -8.64 -12.85 32.33
CA LEU A 30 -8.05 -11.53 32.11
C LEU A 30 -6.74 -11.40 32.91
N ASP A 31 -5.84 -10.55 32.39
CA ASP A 31 -4.59 -10.21 33.07
C ASP A 31 -4.83 -9.01 34.01
N PRO A 32 -4.66 -9.19 35.36
CA PRO A 32 -4.83 -8.09 36.32
C PRO A 32 -3.94 -6.88 36.02
N ALA A 33 -2.83 -7.04 35.32
CA ALA A 33 -1.96 -5.95 34.92
C ALA A 33 -2.53 -5.11 33.77
N LYS A 34 -3.54 -5.61 33.05
CA LYS A 34 -4.14 -4.98 31.86
C LYS A 34 -5.58 -4.53 32.03
N VAL A 35 -6.10 -4.59 33.26
CA VAL A 35 -7.48 -4.19 33.58
C VAL A 35 -7.52 -2.94 34.47
N ALA A 36 -8.63 -2.22 34.42
CA ALA A 36 -9.04 -1.30 35.46
C ALA A 36 -10.35 -1.82 36.05
N VAL A 37 -10.48 -1.76 37.37
CA VAL A 37 -11.62 -2.27 38.13
C VAL A 37 -12.21 -1.16 38.98
N GLU A 38 -13.50 -0.94 38.87
CA GLU A 38 -14.31 -0.21 39.80
C GLU A 38 -15.08 -1.22 40.67
N ARG A 39 -15.13 -1.00 41.98
CA ARG A 39 -15.89 -1.81 42.91
C ARG A 39 -16.81 -0.91 43.73
N ASN A 40 -18.09 -1.14 43.66
CA ASN A 40 -19.12 -0.40 44.38
C ASN A 40 -18.99 1.14 44.22
N GLY A 41 -18.76 1.58 42.95
CA GLY A 41 -18.59 3.00 42.62
C GLY A 41 -17.23 3.61 42.99
N THR A 42 -16.24 2.79 43.35
CA THR A 42 -14.89 3.26 43.69
C THR A 42 -13.83 2.53 42.91
N ILE A 43 -12.95 3.28 42.24
CA ILE A 43 -11.84 2.67 41.45
C ILE A 43 -10.87 2.00 42.43
N ALA A 44 -10.65 0.68 42.22
CA ALA A 44 -9.63 -0.08 42.92
C ALA A 44 -8.28 0.09 42.20
N PRO A 45 -7.28 0.72 42.84
CA PRO A 45 -5.97 0.88 42.23
C PRO A 45 -5.37 -0.50 41.86
N ARG A 46 -4.75 -0.59 40.68
CA ARG A 46 -4.18 -1.85 40.16
C ARG A 46 -3.23 -2.53 41.17
N SER A 47 -2.46 -1.74 41.91
CA SER A 47 -1.53 -2.23 42.92
C SER A 47 -2.21 -2.86 44.16
N THR A 48 -3.50 -2.69 44.30
CA THR A 48 -4.27 -3.21 45.46
C THR A 48 -5.20 -4.36 45.12
N LEU A 49 -5.34 -4.77 43.85
CA LEU A 49 -6.30 -5.80 43.41
C LEU A 49 -6.11 -7.14 44.12
N ASP A 50 -4.87 -7.53 44.42
CA ASP A 50 -4.56 -8.75 45.19
C ASP A 50 -4.92 -8.65 46.70
N ALA A 51 -5.07 -7.44 47.22
CA ALA A 51 -5.41 -7.17 48.62
C ALA A 51 -6.90 -6.85 48.86
N VAL A 52 -7.64 -6.52 47.79
CA VAL A 52 -9.07 -6.20 47.87
C VAL A 52 -9.89 -7.49 47.87
N HIS A 53 -10.39 -7.86 49.05
CA HIS A 53 -11.25 -9.03 49.21
C HIS A 53 -12.66 -8.78 48.67
N LEU A 54 -13.22 -9.78 48.01
CA LEU A 54 -14.61 -9.77 47.54
C LEU A 54 -15.59 -10.07 48.67
N ALA A 55 -16.77 -9.48 48.61
CA ALA A 55 -17.89 -9.71 49.51
C ALA A 55 -19.15 -10.07 48.72
N GLU A 56 -20.10 -10.75 49.41
CA GLU A 56 -21.42 -11.03 48.82
C GLU A 56 -22.13 -9.74 48.41
N GLY A 57 -22.61 -9.69 47.17
CA GLY A 57 -23.32 -8.55 46.61
C GLY A 57 -22.42 -7.43 46.06
N ASP A 58 -21.10 -7.62 45.98
CA ASP A 58 -20.22 -6.62 45.35
C ASP A 58 -20.59 -6.39 43.88
N VAL A 59 -20.55 -5.14 43.47
CA VAL A 59 -20.75 -4.71 42.09
C VAL A 59 -19.40 -4.28 41.51
N LEU A 60 -18.97 -4.91 40.44
CA LEU A 60 -17.68 -4.67 39.79
C LEU A 60 -17.90 -4.29 38.31
N GLU A 61 -17.27 -3.18 37.92
CA GLU A 61 -17.08 -2.82 36.52
C GLU A 61 -15.63 -3.06 36.15
N ILE A 62 -15.41 -3.99 35.22
CA ILE A 62 -14.07 -4.39 34.78
C ILE A 62 -13.89 -4.00 33.33
N VAL A 63 -12.91 -3.15 33.05
CA VAL A 63 -12.55 -2.75 31.71
C VAL A 63 -11.12 -3.18 31.40
N HIS A 64 -10.86 -3.63 30.19
CA HIS A 64 -9.50 -3.93 29.74
C HIS A 64 -9.21 -3.21 28.43
N PHE A 65 -7.93 -2.88 28.24
CA PHE A 65 -7.46 -2.31 26.99
C PHE A 65 -7.05 -3.47 26.08
N VAL A 66 -7.74 -3.64 24.97
CA VAL A 66 -7.28 -4.49 23.88
C VAL A 66 -6.16 -3.73 23.16
N GLY A 67 -4.95 -3.86 23.65
CA GLY A 67 -3.76 -3.32 22.99
C GLY A 67 -3.34 -4.24 21.84
N GLY A 68 -3.08 -3.63 20.71
CA GLY A 68 -2.71 -4.18 19.44
C GLY A 68 -2.09 -5.57 19.40
N GLY A 69 -2.64 -6.38 18.50
CA GLY A 69 -2.13 -7.71 18.21
C GLY A 69 -0.65 -7.67 17.81
N ASN A 70 0.06 -8.73 18.15
CA ASN A 70 1.36 -9.06 17.59
C ASN A 70 1.28 -8.96 16.07
N HIS A 71 2.04 -8.06 15.48
CA HIS A 71 2.40 -8.17 14.07
C HIS A 71 3.31 -9.39 13.94
N ASP A 72 2.73 -10.55 13.75
CA ASP A 72 3.44 -11.62 13.06
C ASP A 72 3.73 -11.07 11.67
N GLY A 73 5.01 -10.74 11.45
CA GLY A 73 5.50 -10.23 10.17
C GLY A 73 5.41 -11.31 9.09
N ALA A 74 4.19 -11.71 8.73
CA ALA A 74 3.96 -12.51 7.56
C ALA A 74 4.52 -11.74 6.37
N ASP A 75 5.45 -12.34 5.66
CA ASP A 75 6.12 -11.78 4.50
C ASP A 75 5.05 -11.38 3.44
N ASP A 76 4.71 -10.09 3.38
CA ASP A 76 3.74 -9.49 2.45
C ASP A 76 4.37 -9.10 1.11
N GLY A 77 5.46 -9.77 0.70
CA GLY A 77 6.07 -9.57 -0.62
C GLY A 77 5.09 -9.87 -1.76
N TRP A 78 5.30 -9.25 -2.90
CA TRP A 78 4.56 -9.50 -4.13
C TRP A 78 5.50 -9.96 -5.25
N THR A 79 4.95 -10.57 -6.29
CA THR A 79 5.74 -11.15 -7.37
C THR A 79 5.24 -10.64 -8.71
N VAL A 80 6.17 -10.27 -9.60
CA VAL A 80 5.92 -9.98 -11.00
C VAL A 80 6.98 -10.69 -11.85
N ALA A 81 6.56 -11.39 -12.89
CA ALA A 81 7.45 -12.13 -13.78
C ALA A 81 8.47 -13.03 -13.04
N GLY A 82 8.04 -13.72 -11.97
CA GLY A 82 8.88 -14.58 -11.14
C GLY A 82 9.84 -13.85 -10.19
N ARG A 83 9.91 -12.53 -10.22
CA ARG A 83 10.76 -11.71 -9.34
C ARG A 83 9.95 -11.25 -8.14
N ARG A 84 10.49 -11.43 -6.93
CA ARG A 84 9.83 -11.07 -5.66
C ARG A 84 10.31 -9.71 -5.17
N PHE A 85 9.37 -8.88 -4.71
CA PHE A 85 9.61 -7.56 -4.14
C PHE A 85 8.86 -7.40 -2.83
N ARG A 86 9.42 -6.60 -1.92
CA ARG A 86 8.78 -6.21 -0.66
C ARG A 86 8.11 -4.85 -0.79
N SER A 87 8.81 -3.90 -1.41
CA SER A 87 8.27 -2.56 -1.62
C SER A 87 7.16 -2.59 -2.67
N ARG A 88 6.02 -2.02 -2.33
CA ARG A 88 4.87 -1.84 -3.23
C ARG A 88 4.87 -0.46 -3.88
N LEU A 89 5.91 0.33 -3.62
CA LEU A 89 6.14 1.63 -4.22
C LEU A 89 7.20 1.50 -5.32
N ILE A 90 6.83 1.89 -6.54
CA ILE A 90 7.73 2.07 -7.67
C ILE A 90 7.92 3.57 -7.89
N VAL A 91 9.14 4.04 -8.10
CA VAL A 91 9.42 5.45 -8.33
C VAL A 91 10.05 5.72 -9.68
N GLY A 92 9.72 6.87 -10.25
CA GLY A 92 10.37 7.35 -11.45
C GLY A 92 11.60 8.20 -11.14
N THR A 93 12.41 8.46 -12.16
CA THR A 93 13.69 9.19 -12.06
C THR A 93 13.70 10.52 -12.79
N GLY A 94 12.57 10.95 -13.32
CA GLY A 94 12.46 12.23 -14.04
C GLY A 94 12.18 13.43 -13.12
N LYS A 95 12.42 14.65 -13.61
CA LYS A 95 12.05 15.94 -13.00
C LYS A 95 12.79 16.36 -11.72
N TYR A 96 13.65 15.54 -11.14
CA TYR A 96 14.50 15.97 -10.03
C TYR A 96 15.51 17.03 -10.49
N LYS A 97 15.93 17.92 -9.59
CA LYS A 97 16.90 18.99 -9.92
C LYS A 97 18.27 18.43 -10.28
N ASP A 98 18.65 17.30 -9.68
CA ASP A 98 19.94 16.60 -9.89
C ASP A 98 19.82 15.12 -9.50
N PHE A 99 20.84 14.33 -9.87
CA PHE A 99 20.90 12.90 -9.56
C PHE A 99 21.07 12.62 -8.06
N ALA A 100 21.69 13.50 -7.31
CA ALA A 100 21.86 13.32 -5.86
C ALA A 100 20.52 13.42 -5.13
N GLN A 101 19.69 14.41 -5.48
CA GLN A 101 18.33 14.51 -4.95
C GLN A 101 17.48 13.31 -5.36
N ASN A 102 17.61 12.86 -6.61
CA ASN A 102 16.91 11.67 -7.10
C ASN A 102 17.27 10.43 -6.27
N ALA A 103 18.59 10.17 -6.09
CA ALA A 103 19.06 9.03 -5.29
C ALA A 103 18.57 9.10 -3.85
N ALA A 104 18.63 10.27 -3.22
CA ALA A 104 18.13 10.47 -1.85
C ALA A 104 16.60 10.22 -1.75
N ALA A 105 15.82 10.61 -2.76
CA ALA A 105 14.38 10.34 -2.80
C ALA A 105 14.09 8.84 -3.01
N VAL A 106 14.82 8.17 -3.89
CA VAL A 106 14.73 6.72 -4.11
C VAL A 106 15.03 5.97 -2.81
N GLU A 107 16.11 6.30 -2.12
CA GLU A 107 16.46 5.69 -0.83
C GLU A 107 15.37 5.91 0.22
N ALA A 108 14.87 7.14 0.37
CA ALA A 108 13.82 7.49 1.32
C ALA A 108 12.48 6.78 1.02
N SER A 109 12.21 6.51 -0.26
CA SER A 109 11.01 5.78 -0.69
C SER A 109 11.06 4.29 -0.37
N GLY A 110 12.24 3.72 -0.18
CA GLY A 110 12.43 2.27 -0.03
C GLY A 110 12.05 1.47 -1.28
N ALA A 111 11.94 2.11 -2.44
CA ALA A 111 11.56 1.44 -3.68
C ALA A 111 12.64 0.46 -4.14
N GLU A 112 12.22 -0.73 -4.53
CA GLU A 112 13.08 -1.78 -5.10
C GLU A 112 13.02 -1.80 -6.63
N ILE A 113 12.07 -1.07 -7.23
CA ILE A 113 11.93 -0.89 -8.67
C ILE A 113 11.95 0.60 -8.98
N VAL A 114 12.75 0.99 -9.96
CA VAL A 114 12.92 2.38 -10.38
C VAL A 114 12.74 2.47 -11.90
N THR A 115 11.81 3.30 -12.38
CA THR A 115 11.62 3.47 -13.82
C THR A 115 12.68 4.39 -14.40
N VAL A 116 13.19 4.01 -15.56
CA VAL A 116 14.21 4.77 -16.30
C VAL A 116 13.78 4.96 -17.75
N ALA A 117 13.91 6.19 -18.24
CA ALA A 117 13.66 6.46 -19.66
C ALA A 117 14.86 6.00 -20.51
N VAL A 118 14.56 5.28 -21.58
CA VAL A 118 15.56 4.92 -22.59
C VAL A 118 15.87 6.19 -23.40
N ARG A 119 17.05 6.75 -23.22
CA ARG A 119 17.47 7.98 -23.91
C ARG A 119 18.70 7.77 -24.74
N ARG A 120 18.87 8.61 -25.77
CA ARG A 120 20.11 8.66 -26.56
C ARG A 120 21.27 9.07 -25.67
N VAL A 121 22.43 8.44 -25.85
CA VAL A 121 23.67 8.83 -25.18
C VAL A 121 24.06 10.24 -25.61
N ASN A 122 24.53 11.04 -24.64
CA ASN A 122 25.14 12.34 -24.97
C ASN A 122 26.52 12.12 -25.60
N VAL A 123 26.58 12.19 -26.92
CA VAL A 123 27.83 11.98 -27.67
C VAL A 123 28.81 13.14 -27.48
N SER A 124 28.32 14.32 -27.05
CA SER A 124 29.13 15.52 -26.89
C SER A 124 29.88 15.56 -25.56
N ASP A 125 29.44 14.79 -24.55
CA ASP A 125 30.12 14.66 -23.27
C ASP A 125 30.03 13.20 -22.77
N PRO A 126 30.97 12.35 -23.18
CA PRO A 126 31.02 10.95 -22.76
C PRO A 126 31.28 10.75 -21.26
N ASN A 127 31.79 11.79 -20.57
CA ASN A 127 32.09 11.76 -19.14
C ASN A 127 30.99 12.39 -18.28
N ALA A 128 29.85 12.79 -18.89
CA ALA A 128 28.68 13.28 -18.13
C ALA A 128 28.23 12.21 -17.13
N PRO A 129 27.94 12.61 -15.88
CA PRO A 129 27.47 11.67 -14.86
C PRO A 129 26.21 10.96 -15.34
N MET A 130 26.12 9.65 -15.08
CA MET A 130 24.97 8.84 -15.40
C MET A 130 24.14 8.55 -14.14
N LEU A 131 22.86 8.24 -14.30
CA LEU A 131 21.99 7.85 -13.20
C LEU A 131 22.54 6.65 -12.41
N THR A 132 23.21 5.73 -13.10
CA THR A 132 23.84 4.53 -12.51
C THR A 132 24.99 4.82 -11.56
N ASP A 133 25.56 6.00 -11.63
CA ASP A 133 26.61 6.44 -10.69
C ASP A 133 26.04 6.82 -9.33
N PHE A 134 24.75 7.11 -9.26
CA PHE A 134 24.05 7.56 -8.05
C PHE A 134 23.06 6.53 -7.50
N ILE A 135 22.42 5.75 -8.37
CA ILE A 135 21.46 4.70 -8.01
C ILE A 135 22.06 3.37 -8.45
N ASP A 136 22.55 2.59 -7.50
CA ASP A 136 23.23 1.31 -7.77
C ASP A 136 22.25 0.28 -8.35
N PRO A 137 22.46 -0.19 -9.61
CA PRO A 137 21.61 -1.20 -10.24
C PRO A 137 21.66 -2.58 -9.57
N LYS A 138 22.58 -2.81 -8.62
CA LYS A 138 22.62 -4.02 -7.79
C LYS A 138 21.65 -3.95 -6.61
N LYS A 139 21.24 -2.73 -6.23
CA LYS A 139 20.31 -2.51 -5.09
C LYS A 139 18.86 -2.35 -5.53
N VAL A 140 18.64 -1.90 -6.76
CA VAL A 140 17.30 -1.67 -7.31
C VAL A 140 17.16 -2.31 -8.69
N THR A 141 15.96 -2.73 -9.03
CA THR A 141 15.62 -3.19 -10.38
C THR A 141 15.30 -1.99 -11.25
N TYR A 142 16.09 -1.77 -12.30
CA TYR A 142 15.76 -0.78 -13.31
C TYR A 142 14.65 -1.31 -14.22
N LEU A 143 13.63 -0.49 -14.41
CA LEU A 143 12.47 -0.75 -15.24
C LEU A 143 12.46 0.25 -16.42
N PRO A 144 13.09 -0.09 -17.56
CA PRO A 144 13.07 0.78 -18.74
C PRO A 144 11.65 1.03 -19.21
N ASN A 145 11.35 2.27 -19.58
CA ASN A 145 10.03 2.67 -20.06
C ASN A 145 10.08 3.33 -21.45
N THR A 146 8.93 3.33 -22.10
CA THR A 146 8.71 3.95 -23.41
C THR A 146 8.10 5.35 -23.30
N ALA A 147 8.42 6.07 -22.23
CA ALA A 147 7.90 7.42 -22.02
C ALA A 147 8.15 8.33 -23.23
N GLY A 148 7.07 8.92 -23.73
CA GLY A 148 7.09 9.81 -24.91
C GLY A 148 6.98 9.11 -26.26
N CYS A 149 6.68 7.81 -26.31
CA CYS A 149 6.32 7.11 -27.55
C CYS A 149 4.82 7.29 -27.84
N PHE A 150 4.50 7.63 -29.10
CA PHE A 150 3.13 7.85 -29.57
C PHE A 150 2.65 6.77 -30.56
N THR A 151 3.50 5.82 -30.89
CA THR A 151 3.15 4.68 -31.74
C THR A 151 3.66 3.37 -31.15
N ALA A 152 3.01 2.25 -31.50
CA ALA A 152 3.47 0.91 -31.14
C ALA A 152 4.89 0.64 -31.64
N ASP A 153 5.19 1.03 -32.88
CA ASP A 153 6.50 0.80 -33.50
C ASP A 153 7.62 1.55 -32.77
N GLU A 154 7.38 2.80 -32.35
CA GLU A 154 8.33 3.56 -31.53
C GLU A 154 8.61 2.87 -30.21
N ALA A 155 7.55 2.44 -29.50
CA ALA A 155 7.66 1.77 -28.22
C ALA A 155 8.42 0.43 -28.35
N ILE A 156 8.06 -0.41 -29.31
CA ILE A 156 8.72 -1.69 -29.57
C ILE A 156 10.21 -1.47 -29.88
N ARG A 157 10.52 -0.55 -30.80
CA ARG A 157 11.91 -0.22 -31.13
C ARG A 157 12.69 0.26 -29.91
N THR A 158 12.10 1.10 -29.09
CA THR A 158 12.72 1.63 -27.88
C THR A 158 13.09 0.51 -26.90
N LEU A 159 12.18 -0.44 -26.68
CA LEU A 159 12.44 -1.55 -25.75
C LEU A 159 13.41 -2.58 -26.32
N ARG A 160 13.41 -2.82 -27.62
CA ARG A 160 14.46 -3.63 -28.26
C ARG A 160 15.85 -3.01 -28.05
N LEU A 161 15.97 -1.70 -28.22
CA LEU A 161 17.22 -0.98 -27.93
C LEU A 161 17.61 -1.08 -26.44
N ALA A 162 16.64 -0.98 -25.53
CA ALA A 162 16.90 -1.15 -24.11
C ALA A 162 17.45 -2.55 -23.80
N ARG A 163 16.86 -3.59 -24.37
CA ARG A 163 17.33 -4.99 -24.19
C ARG A 163 18.74 -5.18 -24.72
N GLU A 164 19.06 -4.66 -25.89
CA GLU A 164 20.42 -4.73 -26.44
C GLU A 164 21.44 -3.96 -25.55
N ALA A 165 21.03 -2.82 -24.97
CA ALA A 165 21.91 -2.00 -24.16
C ALA A 165 22.17 -2.57 -22.76
N GLY A 166 21.20 -3.25 -22.14
CA GLY A 166 21.31 -3.65 -20.75
C GLY A 166 20.68 -4.99 -20.38
N GLY A 167 20.23 -5.77 -21.35
CA GLY A 167 19.64 -7.10 -21.11
C GLY A 167 18.28 -7.09 -20.39
N TRP A 168 17.56 -5.97 -20.43
CA TRP A 168 16.30 -5.84 -19.70
C TRP A 168 15.13 -6.49 -20.44
N ASP A 169 14.52 -7.50 -19.83
CA ASP A 169 13.29 -8.14 -20.31
C ASP A 169 12.06 -7.56 -19.60
N LEU A 170 12.17 -7.27 -18.28
CA LEU A 170 11.12 -6.61 -17.53
C LEU A 170 11.12 -5.12 -17.88
N VAL A 171 10.02 -4.64 -18.46
CA VAL A 171 9.93 -3.30 -19.05
C VAL A 171 8.58 -2.66 -18.75
N LYS A 172 8.51 -1.32 -18.75
CA LYS A 172 7.26 -0.58 -18.68
C LYS A 172 6.88 -0.09 -20.06
N LEU A 173 5.77 -0.58 -20.57
CA LEU A 173 5.21 -0.15 -21.84
C LEU A 173 4.18 0.94 -21.65
N GLU A 174 4.34 2.04 -22.35
CA GLU A 174 3.32 3.07 -22.54
C GLU A 174 3.33 3.53 -24.01
N VAL A 175 2.16 3.69 -24.61
CA VAL A 175 1.97 4.30 -25.93
C VAL A 175 0.94 5.40 -25.78
N LEU A 176 1.36 6.65 -25.94
CA LEU A 176 0.54 7.81 -25.70
C LEU A 176 -0.36 8.10 -26.91
N GLY A 177 -1.64 8.42 -26.68
CA GLY A 177 -2.57 8.75 -27.74
C GLY A 177 -2.59 10.24 -28.07
N GLU A 178 -2.29 11.10 -27.07
CA GLU A 178 -2.42 12.52 -27.24
C GLU A 178 -1.49 13.29 -26.27
N ALA A 179 -0.77 14.28 -26.81
CA ALA A 179 0.31 14.97 -26.09
C ALA A 179 -0.18 15.87 -24.94
N ARG A 180 -1.42 16.35 -24.97
CA ARG A 180 -1.96 17.25 -23.95
C ARG A 180 -2.41 16.54 -22.70
N THR A 181 -3.03 15.38 -22.87
CA THR A 181 -3.60 14.59 -21.77
C THR A 181 -2.74 13.42 -21.35
N LEU A 182 -1.85 12.96 -22.24
CA LEU A 182 -1.00 11.77 -22.05
C LEU A 182 -1.80 10.50 -21.73
N TYR A 183 -3.06 10.45 -22.16
CA TYR A 183 -3.84 9.21 -22.12
C TYR A 183 -3.21 8.18 -23.06
N PRO A 184 -3.23 6.90 -22.70
CA PRO A 184 -2.69 5.85 -23.57
C PRO A 184 -3.61 5.60 -24.77
N ASP A 185 -3.03 5.37 -25.94
CA ASP A 185 -3.72 4.78 -27.08
C ASP A 185 -3.84 3.27 -26.85
N MET A 186 -5.00 2.82 -26.36
CA MET A 186 -5.19 1.43 -25.99
C MET A 186 -5.07 0.46 -27.16
N ARG A 187 -5.41 0.88 -28.37
CA ARG A 187 -5.27 0.06 -29.57
C ARG A 187 -3.80 -0.20 -29.90
N GLN A 188 -3.00 0.84 -29.88
CA GLN A 188 -1.55 0.77 -30.10
C GLN A 188 -0.84 0.05 -28.94
N THR A 189 -1.27 0.32 -27.71
CA THR A 189 -0.74 -0.32 -26.50
C THR A 189 -0.95 -1.84 -26.55
N LEU A 190 -2.16 -2.29 -26.93
CA LEU A 190 -2.47 -3.71 -27.06
C LEU A 190 -1.59 -4.37 -28.13
N ALA A 191 -1.49 -3.76 -29.32
CA ALA A 191 -0.66 -4.28 -30.40
C ALA A 191 0.83 -4.39 -29.99
N ALA A 192 1.37 -3.36 -29.33
CA ALA A 192 2.73 -3.39 -28.82
C ALA A 192 2.94 -4.47 -27.75
N THR A 193 1.96 -4.68 -26.86
CA THR A 193 2.01 -5.71 -25.82
C THR A 193 2.12 -7.11 -26.43
N GLU A 194 1.29 -7.42 -27.42
CA GLU A 194 1.31 -8.73 -28.12
C GLU A 194 2.66 -9.00 -28.78
N VAL A 195 3.24 -8.02 -29.46
CA VAL A 195 4.53 -8.16 -30.13
C VAL A 195 5.64 -8.39 -29.11
N LEU A 196 5.70 -7.55 -28.07
CA LEU A 196 6.74 -7.62 -27.06
C LEU A 196 6.67 -8.94 -26.27
N ALA A 197 5.47 -9.38 -25.88
CA ALA A 197 5.30 -10.66 -25.19
C ALA A 197 5.75 -11.85 -26.04
N LYS A 198 5.43 -11.88 -27.34
CA LYS A 198 5.90 -12.90 -28.28
C LYS A 198 7.44 -12.90 -28.44
N GLU A 199 8.08 -11.77 -28.28
CA GLU A 199 9.53 -11.61 -28.30
C GLU A 199 10.21 -11.93 -26.96
N GLY A 200 9.45 -12.36 -25.96
CA GLY A 200 9.97 -12.74 -24.64
C GLY A 200 10.24 -11.56 -23.71
N PHE A 201 9.69 -10.37 -24.00
CA PHE A 201 9.62 -9.30 -23.00
C PHE A 201 8.56 -9.61 -21.96
N LEU A 202 8.72 -8.96 -20.81
CA LEU A 202 7.84 -9.06 -19.64
C LEU A 202 7.23 -7.67 -19.38
N PRO A 203 6.22 -7.25 -20.19
CA PRO A 203 5.72 -5.88 -20.16
C PRO A 203 4.79 -5.65 -18.97
N MET A 204 5.09 -4.64 -18.15
CA MET A 204 4.19 -3.96 -17.24
C MET A 204 3.55 -2.80 -18.01
N VAL A 205 2.22 -2.80 -18.17
CA VAL A 205 1.57 -1.99 -19.22
C VAL A 205 0.72 -0.88 -18.63
N TYR A 206 1.09 0.38 -18.94
CA TYR A 206 0.29 1.57 -18.66
C TYR A 206 -1.00 1.56 -19.48
N CYS A 207 -2.14 1.76 -18.83
CA CYS A 207 -3.45 1.68 -19.48
C CYS A 207 -4.46 2.66 -18.88
N VAL A 208 -5.59 2.81 -19.56
CA VAL A 208 -6.77 3.47 -18.98
C VAL A 208 -7.36 2.61 -17.85
N ASP A 209 -8.17 3.23 -16.99
CA ASP A 209 -8.89 2.57 -15.90
C ASP A 209 -10.15 1.83 -16.37
N ASP A 210 -10.01 1.05 -17.44
CA ASP A 210 -11.06 0.23 -18.04
C ASP A 210 -10.81 -1.26 -17.75
N PRO A 211 -11.73 -1.96 -17.03
CA PRO A 211 -11.58 -3.37 -16.70
C PRO A 211 -11.48 -4.28 -17.93
N ILE A 212 -12.13 -3.92 -19.04
CA ILE A 212 -12.10 -4.69 -20.29
C ILE A 212 -10.73 -4.55 -20.93
N ALA A 213 -10.24 -3.31 -21.04
CA ALA A 213 -8.90 -3.06 -21.59
C ALA A 213 -7.80 -3.72 -20.76
N ALA A 214 -7.88 -3.65 -19.42
CA ALA A 214 -6.96 -4.33 -18.53
C ALA A 214 -6.93 -5.85 -18.77
N LYS A 215 -8.09 -6.48 -18.94
CA LYS A 215 -8.18 -7.92 -19.23
C LYS A 215 -7.64 -8.28 -20.61
N GLN A 216 -7.85 -7.44 -21.62
CA GLN A 216 -7.26 -7.61 -22.94
C GLN A 216 -5.72 -7.57 -22.90
N LEU A 217 -5.14 -6.65 -22.14
CA LEU A 217 -3.69 -6.56 -21.96
C LEU A 217 -3.12 -7.78 -21.25
N GLU A 218 -3.77 -8.29 -20.21
CA GLU A 218 -3.39 -9.54 -19.55
C GLU A 218 -3.38 -10.70 -20.53
N ASN A 219 -4.44 -10.84 -21.35
CA ASN A 219 -4.54 -11.88 -22.36
C ASN A 219 -3.48 -11.72 -23.49
N ALA A 220 -3.04 -10.51 -23.75
CA ALA A 220 -1.97 -10.19 -24.70
C ALA A 220 -0.56 -10.49 -24.17
N GLY A 221 -0.43 -10.85 -22.89
CA GLY A 221 0.83 -11.23 -22.27
C GLY A 221 1.45 -10.16 -21.37
N ALA A 222 0.69 -9.14 -20.93
CA ALA A 222 1.14 -8.22 -19.89
C ALA A 222 1.39 -8.98 -18.59
N VAL A 223 2.55 -8.78 -17.97
CA VAL A 223 2.90 -9.38 -16.67
C VAL A 223 2.41 -8.55 -15.47
N ALA A 224 1.98 -7.33 -15.73
CA ALA A 224 1.26 -6.47 -14.81
C ALA A 224 0.45 -5.43 -15.61
N VAL A 225 -0.72 -5.03 -15.10
CA VAL A 225 -1.50 -3.93 -15.65
C VAL A 225 -1.38 -2.70 -14.74
N MET A 226 -1.22 -1.55 -15.37
CA MET A 226 -0.91 -0.31 -14.67
C MET A 226 -1.93 0.79 -15.03
N PRO A 227 -3.18 0.70 -14.49
CA PRO A 227 -4.21 1.67 -14.79
C PRO A 227 -3.87 3.05 -14.22
N LEU A 228 -4.20 4.10 -14.96
CA LEU A 228 -4.12 5.47 -14.46
C LEU A 228 -5.20 5.75 -13.39
N GLY A 229 -4.85 6.50 -12.35
CA GLY A 229 -5.81 7.09 -11.43
C GLY A 229 -6.37 8.41 -11.98
N ALA A 230 -5.51 9.16 -12.69
CA ALA A 230 -5.78 10.43 -13.39
C ALA A 230 -4.64 10.67 -14.41
N PRO A 231 -4.72 11.70 -15.28
CA PRO A 231 -3.66 11.99 -16.25
C PRO A 231 -2.27 12.09 -15.62
N ILE A 232 -1.24 11.68 -16.36
CA ILE A 232 0.15 11.74 -15.93
C ILE A 232 0.50 13.15 -15.46
N GLY A 233 1.06 13.28 -14.26
CA GLY A 233 1.51 14.55 -13.69
C GLY A 233 0.40 15.49 -13.23
N SER A 234 -0.86 15.06 -13.25
CA SER A 234 -2.00 15.90 -12.85
C SER A 234 -2.15 16.07 -11.33
N GLY A 235 -1.72 15.08 -10.55
CA GLY A 235 -1.90 15.10 -9.10
C GLY A 235 -3.35 15.07 -8.62
N LEU A 236 -4.29 14.65 -9.48
CA LEU A 236 -5.72 14.64 -9.18
C LEU A 236 -6.19 13.45 -8.33
N GLY A 237 -5.31 12.50 -8.06
CA GLY A 237 -5.61 11.30 -7.27
C GLY A 237 -6.41 10.25 -8.05
N ILE A 238 -7.02 9.32 -7.33
CA ILE A 238 -7.81 8.22 -7.91
C ILE A 238 -9.23 8.73 -8.23
N GLN A 239 -9.50 9.02 -9.50
CA GLN A 239 -10.77 9.61 -9.92
C GLN A 239 -11.91 8.58 -9.94
N ASN A 240 -11.63 7.35 -10.35
CA ASN A 240 -12.64 6.31 -10.42
C ASN A 240 -12.24 5.08 -9.57
N ARG A 241 -12.65 5.10 -8.32
CA ARG A 241 -12.35 4.00 -7.38
C ARG A 241 -13.06 2.70 -7.75
N VAL A 242 -14.20 2.79 -8.43
CA VAL A 242 -15.00 1.63 -8.82
C VAL A 242 -14.28 0.84 -9.91
N THR A 243 -13.83 1.50 -10.97
CA THR A 243 -13.15 0.82 -12.08
C THR A 243 -11.80 0.23 -11.64
N ILE A 244 -11.02 0.95 -10.82
CA ILE A 244 -9.77 0.40 -10.25
C ILE A 244 -10.06 -0.88 -9.45
N ARG A 245 -11.11 -0.88 -8.64
CA ARG A 245 -11.48 -2.06 -7.87
C ARG A 245 -11.93 -3.22 -8.76
N LEU A 246 -12.72 -2.95 -9.81
CA LEU A 246 -13.12 -3.97 -10.79
C LEU A 246 -11.91 -4.57 -11.52
N ILE A 247 -10.90 -3.74 -11.85
CA ILE A 247 -9.64 -4.23 -12.42
C ILE A 247 -8.93 -5.16 -11.43
N VAL A 248 -8.79 -4.74 -10.17
CA VAL A 248 -8.16 -5.56 -9.12
C VAL A 248 -8.86 -6.90 -8.93
N GLU A 249 -10.19 -6.90 -8.89
CA GLU A 249 -11.00 -8.11 -8.70
C GLU A 249 -10.96 -9.06 -9.91
N GLY A 250 -10.78 -8.52 -11.13
CA GLY A 250 -10.78 -9.30 -12.39
C GLY A 250 -9.39 -9.72 -12.88
N ALA A 251 -8.31 -9.15 -12.33
CA ALA A 251 -6.95 -9.42 -12.79
C ALA A 251 -6.35 -10.68 -12.18
N SER A 252 -5.59 -11.43 -12.98
CA SER A 252 -4.75 -12.55 -12.53
C SER A 252 -3.26 -12.16 -12.44
N VAL A 253 -2.93 -10.94 -12.85
CA VAL A 253 -1.59 -10.34 -12.77
C VAL A 253 -1.60 -9.17 -11.79
N PRO A 254 -0.44 -8.72 -11.29
CA PRO A 254 -0.36 -7.53 -10.44
C PRO A 254 -1.02 -6.30 -11.07
N VAL A 255 -1.76 -5.56 -10.25
CA VAL A 255 -2.38 -4.27 -10.62
C VAL A 255 -1.68 -3.16 -9.85
N LEU A 256 -1.10 -2.19 -10.56
CA LEU A 256 -0.42 -1.06 -9.96
C LEU A 256 -1.04 0.24 -10.48
N VAL A 257 -1.48 1.13 -9.61
CA VAL A 257 -1.88 2.47 -10.07
C VAL A 257 -0.65 3.21 -10.57
N ASP A 258 -0.74 3.71 -11.81
CA ASP A 258 0.31 4.48 -12.49
C ASP A 258 -0.27 5.80 -12.98
N ALA A 259 0.28 6.89 -12.56
CA ALA A 259 -0.19 8.24 -12.87
C ALA A 259 -1.37 8.75 -12.00
N GLY A 260 -1.41 10.06 -11.88
CA GLY A 260 -2.45 10.79 -11.17
C GLY A 260 -2.26 10.95 -9.67
N VAL A 261 -1.44 10.14 -9.03
CA VAL A 261 -1.13 10.28 -7.59
C VAL A 261 -0.42 11.61 -7.35
N GLY A 262 -0.98 12.43 -6.46
CA GLY A 262 -0.46 13.75 -6.12
C GLY A 262 0.06 13.86 -4.69
N THR A 263 -0.44 13.02 -3.78
CA THR A 263 -0.04 13.07 -2.36
C THR A 263 -0.22 11.71 -1.68
N ALA A 264 0.21 11.61 -0.43
CA ALA A 264 0.19 10.39 0.36
C ALA A 264 -1.20 9.73 0.48
N SER A 265 -2.26 10.52 0.64
CA SER A 265 -3.63 9.97 0.72
C SER A 265 -4.05 9.25 -0.56
N ASP A 266 -3.62 9.71 -1.74
CA ASP A 266 -3.95 9.03 -3.00
C ASP A 266 -3.29 7.66 -3.10
N ALA A 267 -2.03 7.56 -2.63
CA ALA A 267 -1.31 6.30 -2.57
C ALA A 267 -1.97 5.31 -1.58
N ALA A 268 -2.38 5.79 -0.40
CA ALA A 268 -3.11 4.98 0.56
C ALA A 268 -4.44 4.47 -0.03
N VAL A 269 -5.19 5.33 -0.71
CA VAL A 269 -6.45 4.94 -1.38
C VAL A 269 -6.23 3.85 -2.42
N ALA A 270 -5.19 3.94 -3.25
CA ALA A 270 -4.87 2.90 -4.23
C ALA A 270 -4.63 1.54 -3.54
N MET A 271 -3.89 1.55 -2.45
CA MET A 271 -3.61 0.33 -1.68
C MET A 271 -4.84 -0.23 -0.95
N GLU A 272 -5.70 0.64 -0.39
CA GLU A 272 -6.98 0.26 0.22
C GLU A 272 -7.97 -0.35 -0.78
N LEU A 273 -7.87 -0.01 -2.07
CA LEU A 273 -8.65 -0.64 -3.14
C LEU A 273 -8.15 -2.04 -3.50
N GLY A 274 -7.00 -2.47 -2.96
CA GLY A 274 -6.42 -3.79 -3.18
C GLY A 274 -5.37 -3.83 -4.28
N CYS A 275 -4.92 -2.68 -4.80
CA CYS A 275 -3.81 -2.65 -5.75
C CYS A 275 -2.57 -3.33 -5.19
N THR A 276 -1.79 -3.97 -6.04
CA THR A 276 -0.53 -4.62 -5.68
C THR A 276 0.52 -3.60 -5.29
N GLY A 277 0.50 -2.42 -5.93
CA GLY A 277 1.43 -1.33 -5.67
C GLY A 277 1.01 -0.04 -6.37
N VAL A 278 1.87 0.97 -6.26
CA VAL A 278 1.69 2.29 -6.87
C VAL A 278 3.01 2.71 -7.52
N LEU A 279 2.93 3.25 -8.73
CA LEU A 279 4.05 3.93 -9.36
C LEU A 279 3.82 5.44 -9.33
N MET A 280 4.83 6.20 -8.96
CA MET A 280 4.79 7.67 -8.98
C MET A 280 6.16 8.28 -9.24
N ASN A 281 6.15 9.47 -9.82
CA ASN A 281 7.34 10.27 -10.02
C ASN A 281 7.08 11.74 -9.67
N THR A 282 6.24 12.42 -10.44
CA THR A 282 6.00 13.87 -10.35
C THR A 282 5.59 14.31 -8.95
N ALA A 283 4.73 13.55 -8.27
CA ALA A 283 4.28 13.87 -6.92
C ALA A 283 5.42 13.94 -5.89
N ILE A 284 6.49 13.18 -6.11
CA ILE A 284 7.70 13.23 -5.29
C ILE A 284 8.64 14.32 -5.80
N ALA A 285 8.99 14.29 -7.07
CA ALA A 285 10.03 15.14 -7.65
C ALA A 285 9.69 16.64 -7.61
N GLU A 286 8.40 17.00 -7.76
CA GLU A 286 7.92 18.40 -7.73
C GLU A 286 7.44 18.85 -6.33
N ALA A 287 7.53 17.99 -5.32
CA ALA A 287 7.27 18.42 -3.94
C ALA A 287 8.32 19.44 -3.48
N LYS A 288 7.94 20.33 -2.57
CA LYS A 288 8.88 21.29 -1.97
C LYS A 288 10.08 20.61 -1.29
N ASP A 289 9.86 19.41 -0.74
CA ASP A 289 10.87 18.53 -0.16
C ASP A 289 10.66 17.11 -0.70
N PRO A 290 11.32 16.74 -1.81
CA PRO A 290 11.16 15.44 -2.46
C PRO A 290 11.51 14.25 -1.55
N VAL A 291 12.54 14.37 -0.72
CA VAL A 291 12.97 13.29 0.18
C VAL A 291 11.92 13.02 1.25
N ARG A 292 11.37 14.08 1.81
CA ARG A 292 10.28 13.99 2.80
C ARG A 292 9.01 13.41 2.18
N MET A 293 8.69 13.84 0.94
CA MET A 293 7.52 13.31 0.21
C MET A 293 7.71 11.84 -0.14
N ALA A 294 8.89 11.41 -0.57
CA ALA A 294 9.19 10.00 -0.83
C ALA A 294 8.94 9.12 0.41
N ARG A 295 9.38 9.58 1.59
CA ARG A 295 9.10 8.91 2.87
C ARG A 295 7.60 8.87 3.19
N ALA A 296 6.89 9.98 2.99
CA ALA A 296 5.44 10.05 3.20
C ALA A 296 4.69 9.08 2.30
N MET A 297 5.09 8.98 1.03
CA MET A 297 4.49 8.04 0.07
C MET A 297 4.74 6.58 0.46
N ARG A 298 5.95 6.24 0.93
CA ARG A 298 6.23 4.90 1.46
C ARG A 298 5.29 4.54 2.60
N LEU A 299 5.20 5.40 3.60
CA LEU A 299 4.32 5.17 4.76
C LEU A 299 2.85 5.07 4.37
N ALA A 300 2.41 5.83 3.36
CA ALA A 300 1.05 5.77 2.86
C ALA A 300 0.74 4.44 2.16
N VAL A 301 1.68 3.95 1.34
CA VAL A 301 1.56 2.64 0.67
C VAL A 301 1.52 1.52 1.70
N GLU A 302 2.40 1.54 2.70
CA GLU A 302 2.42 0.58 3.81
C GLU A 302 1.10 0.62 4.60
N SER A 303 0.66 1.81 5.02
CA SER A 303 -0.59 2.00 5.78
C SER A 303 -1.83 1.55 5.01
N GLY A 304 -1.95 1.93 3.72
CA GLY A 304 -3.08 1.52 2.88
C GLY A 304 -3.12 0.01 2.67
N ARG A 305 -1.94 -0.63 2.54
CA ARG A 305 -1.84 -2.09 2.43
C ARG A 305 -2.29 -2.79 3.72
N GLU A 306 -1.87 -2.31 4.87
CA GLU A 306 -2.31 -2.85 6.17
C GLU A 306 -3.81 -2.66 6.37
N ALA A 307 -4.36 -1.50 6.00
CA ALA A 307 -5.80 -1.25 6.06
C ALA A 307 -6.59 -2.22 5.16
N TYR A 308 -6.09 -2.50 3.95
CA TYR A 308 -6.68 -3.49 3.05
C TYR A 308 -6.67 -4.89 3.65
N ARG A 309 -5.55 -5.33 4.23
CA ARG A 309 -5.39 -6.65 4.85
C ARG A 309 -6.24 -6.81 6.10
N ALA A 310 -6.35 -5.75 6.90
CA ALA A 310 -7.19 -5.74 8.09
C ALA A 310 -8.69 -5.87 7.76
N GLY A 311 -9.08 -5.48 6.55
CA GLY A 311 -10.45 -5.45 6.12
C GLY A 311 -11.19 -4.21 6.65
N ARG A 312 -11.88 -3.53 5.76
CA ARG A 312 -12.67 -2.35 6.09
C ARG A 312 -13.96 -2.75 6.81
N MET A 313 -14.36 -2.01 7.84
CA MET A 313 -15.70 -2.14 8.41
C MET A 313 -16.78 -1.86 7.35
N ALA A 314 -17.94 -2.49 7.51
CA ALA A 314 -19.10 -2.24 6.65
C ALA A 314 -19.53 -0.77 6.75
N THR A 315 -19.82 -0.15 5.59
CA THR A 315 -20.44 1.19 5.58
C THR A 315 -21.88 1.11 6.05
N ARG A 316 -22.30 2.03 6.91
CA ARG A 316 -23.66 2.12 7.41
C ARG A 316 -24.27 3.46 7.01
N ARG A 317 -25.57 3.45 6.73
CA ARG A 317 -26.31 4.67 6.38
C ARG A 317 -26.58 5.54 7.60
N TYR A 318 -26.79 4.92 8.74
CA TYR A 318 -27.09 5.59 10.01
C TYR A 318 -25.98 5.37 11.00
N ALA A 319 -25.90 6.26 11.99
CA ALA A 319 -24.95 6.15 13.08
C ALA A 319 -25.15 4.85 13.87
N ASP A 320 -24.04 4.27 14.30
CA ASP A 320 -23.98 3.12 15.18
C ASP A 320 -23.04 3.52 16.33
N PRO A 321 -23.55 3.76 17.54
CA PRO A 321 -22.72 4.27 18.61
C PRO A 321 -21.67 3.25 19.03
N SER A 322 -20.42 3.73 19.19
CA SER A 322 -19.31 2.90 19.65
C SER A 322 -19.35 2.60 21.15
N SER A 323 -20.19 3.32 21.90
CA SER A 323 -20.45 3.09 23.31
C SER A 323 -21.95 2.92 23.56
N PRO A 324 -22.37 2.09 24.53
CA PRO A 324 -23.79 1.96 24.89
C PRO A 324 -24.39 3.33 25.22
N LEU A 325 -25.58 3.62 24.67
CA LEU A 325 -26.29 4.87 24.98
C LEU A 325 -27.10 4.78 26.28
N ALA A 326 -27.31 3.56 26.79
CA ALA A 326 -27.98 3.30 28.06
C ALA A 326 -26.96 2.82 29.10
N GLY A 327 -27.17 3.19 30.35
CA GLY A 327 -26.27 2.82 31.47
C GLY A 327 -25.00 3.68 31.58
N LEU A 328 -25.01 4.89 31.01
CA LEU A 328 -23.99 5.89 31.34
C LEU A 328 -24.16 6.34 32.79
N ILE A 329 -23.04 6.43 33.53
CA ILE A 329 -22.94 6.85 34.93
C ILE A 329 -23.37 8.30 35.07
#